data_d14f555ebc8bb3246572058453e7fc5b
#
_entry.id   d14f555ebc8bb3246572058453e7fc5b
#
_cell.length_a   1.000
_cell.length_b   1.000
_cell.length_c   1.000
_cell.angle_alpha   90.00
_cell.angle_beta   90.00
_cell.angle_gamma   90.00
#
_symmetry.space_group_name_H-M   'P 1'
#
loop_
_entity.id
_entity.type
_entity.pdbx_description
1 polymer ?
#
loop_
_entity_poly.entity_id
_entity_poly.type
_entity_poly.pdbx_seq_one_letter_code
_entity_poly.pdbx_strand_id
1 'polypeptide(L)'
;MTVATKPEPDKAAVLAKAVLNAAGQLGLTQADLAGVIGVHRTAISRMKQAGTLDPASKSGELALLLVRMARALFTLTGGDADWIRHFMRTPNNQTGGVPAQQIQTIQGLMTVLRFVDAIRGKV
;
A
#
# COMPACT_ATOMS: atom_id res chain seq x y z
N MET A 1 -7.45 40.87 -12.73
CA MET A 1 -7.61 40.47 -11.35
C MET A 1 -7.45 38.96 -11.25
N THR A 2 -6.49 38.55 -10.48
CA THR A 2 -6.24 37.09 -10.31
C THR A 2 -7.23 36.53 -9.31
N VAL A 3 -8.06 35.61 -9.75
CA VAL A 3 -8.91 34.87 -8.85
C VAL A 3 -8.03 33.90 -8.08
N ALA A 4 -8.02 33.99 -6.75
CA ALA A 4 -7.32 33.04 -5.92
C ALA A 4 -7.97 31.67 -6.09
N THR A 5 -7.35 30.80 -6.88
CA THR A 5 -7.77 29.40 -6.97
C THR A 5 -7.14 28.63 -5.80
N LYS A 6 -7.93 27.78 -5.16
CA LYS A 6 -7.36 26.81 -4.23
C LYS A 6 -6.28 26.01 -4.95
N PRO A 7 -5.06 25.92 -4.39
CA PRO A 7 -4.08 25.03 -4.98
C PRO A 7 -4.62 23.60 -4.98
N GLU A 8 -4.48 22.93 -6.10
CA GLU A 8 -4.81 21.50 -6.15
C GLU A 8 -3.93 20.74 -5.17
N PRO A 9 -4.46 19.68 -4.51
CA PRO A 9 -3.63 18.84 -3.66
C PRO A 9 -2.45 18.30 -4.47
N ASP A 10 -1.26 18.37 -3.89
CA ASP A 10 -0.09 17.73 -4.50
C ASP A 10 -0.27 16.21 -4.44
N LYS A 11 -0.58 15.62 -5.57
CA LYS A 11 -0.82 14.17 -5.68
C LYS A 11 0.39 13.35 -5.24
N ALA A 12 1.59 13.85 -5.50
CA ALA A 12 2.82 13.17 -5.09
C ALA A 12 2.98 13.17 -3.57
N ALA A 13 2.63 14.27 -2.90
CA ALA A 13 2.66 14.36 -1.44
C ALA A 13 1.57 13.47 -0.81
N VAL A 14 0.38 13.47 -1.37
CA VAL A 14 -0.73 12.63 -0.90
C VAL A 14 -0.37 11.15 -1.03
N LEU A 15 0.21 10.73 -2.14
CA LEU A 15 0.59 9.35 -2.35
C LEU A 15 1.68 8.88 -1.39
N ALA A 16 2.71 9.70 -1.18
CA ALA A 16 3.78 9.38 -0.23
C ALA A 16 3.21 9.14 1.17
N LYS A 17 2.36 10.04 1.65
CA LYS A 17 1.72 9.91 2.95
C LYS A 17 0.83 8.67 3.01
N ALA A 18 0.03 8.44 1.97
CA ALA A 18 -0.91 7.31 1.92
C ALA A 18 -0.18 5.97 1.95
N VAL A 19 0.91 5.81 1.18
CA VAL A 19 1.64 4.54 1.14
C VAL A 19 2.42 4.28 2.43
N LEU A 20 2.95 5.30 3.07
CA LEU A 20 3.61 5.16 4.37
C LEU A 20 2.60 4.75 5.46
N ASN A 21 1.42 5.35 5.45
CA ASN A 21 0.34 4.95 6.36
C ASN A 21 -0.13 3.52 6.08
N ALA A 22 -0.29 3.15 4.81
CA ALA A 22 -0.66 1.81 4.41
C ALA A 22 0.36 0.77 4.91
N ALA A 23 1.63 1.04 4.73
CA ALA A 23 2.70 0.16 5.22
C ALA A 23 2.60 -0.04 6.73
N GLY A 24 2.36 1.03 7.48
CA GLY A 24 2.15 0.95 8.94
C GLY A 24 0.94 0.10 9.31
N GLN A 25 -0.19 0.31 8.65
CA GLN A 25 -1.41 -0.47 8.88
C GLN A 25 -1.22 -1.96 8.59
N LEU A 26 -0.45 -2.27 7.54
CA LEU A 26 -0.17 -3.65 7.13
C LEU A 26 0.96 -4.30 7.95
N GLY A 27 1.63 -3.55 8.81
CA GLY A 27 2.76 -4.05 9.58
C GLY A 27 4.00 -4.31 8.75
N LEU A 28 4.19 -3.58 7.65
CA LEU A 28 5.34 -3.73 6.77
C LEU A 28 6.54 -2.93 7.27
N THR A 29 7.72 -3.52 7.20
CA THR A 29 8.98 -2.81 7.43
C THR A 29 9.32 -1.93 6.22
N GLN A 30 10.31 -1.04 6.36
CA GLN A 30 10.80 -0.27 5.22
C GLN A 30 11.35 -1.17 4.12
N ALA A 31 12.02 -2.26 4.48
CA ALA A 31 12.50 -3.24 3.51
C ALA A 31 11.36 -3.93 2.78
N ASP A 32 10.30 -4.30 3.49
CA ASP A 32 9.10 -4.87 2.89
C ASP A 32 8.47 -3.89 1.89
N LEU A 33 8.28 -2.65 2.29
CA LEU A 33 7.71 -1.62 1.42
C LEU A 33 8.56 -1.38 0.18
N ALA A 34 9.87 -1.30 0.35
CA ALA A 34 10.80 -1.13 -0.78
C ALA A 34 10.65 -2.28 -1.78
N GLY A 35 10.56 -3.51 -1.31
CA GLY A 35 10.34 -4.68 -2.16
C GLY A 35 9.02 -4.61 -2.91
N VAL A 36 7.93 -4.18 -2.27
CA VAL A 36 6.61 -4.07 -2.90
C VAL A 36 6.61 -3.04 -4.02
N ILE A 37 7.13 -1.85 -3.78
CA ILE A 37 7.11 -0.78 -4.79
C ILE A 37 8.33 -0.80 -5.72
N GLY A 38 9.20 -1.80 -5.58
CA GLY A 38 10.28 -2.05 -6.52
C GLY A 38 11.44 -1.06 -6.45
N VAL A 39 11.75 -0.55 -5.27
CA VAL A 39 12.85 0.40 -5.05
C VAL A 39 13.83 -0.11 -4.00
N HIS A 40 15.01 0.50 -3.93
CA HIS A 40 15.96 0.22 -2.86
C HIS A 40 15.47 0.85 -1.56
N ARG A 41 15.82 0.25 -0.43
CA ARG A 41 15.41 0.72 0.90
C ARG A 41 15.79 2.20 1.15
N THR A 42 16.90 2.66 0.61
CA THR A 42 17.31 4.07 0.72
C THR A 42 16.32 5.02 0.05
N ALA A 43 15.62 4.58 -1.00
CA ALA A 43 14.60 5.38 -1.65
C ALA A 43 13.39 5.62 -0.73
N ILE A 44 13.08 4.69 0.17
CA ILE A 44 12.02 4.88 1.17
C ILE A 44 12.39 6.01 2.13
N SER A 45 13.63 6.04 2.61
CA SER A 45 14.11 7.13 3.48
C SER A 45 14.05 8.48 2.77
N ARG A 46 14.45 8.53 1.50
CA ARG A 46 14.37 9.75 0.67
C ARG A 46 12.93 10.20 0.49
N MET A 47 12.02 9.27 0.23
CA MET A 47 10.60 9.57 0.10
C MET A 47 10.03 10.16 1.39
N LYS A 48 10.43 9.63 2.55
CA LYS A 48 10.01 10.18 3.85
C LYS A 48 10.50 11.60 4.04
N GLN A 49 11.74 11.89 3.66
CA GLN A 49 12.32 13.23 3.78
C GLN A 49 11.72 14.20 2.80
N ALA A 50 11.59 13.81 1.53
CA ALA A 50 11.02 14.64 0.48
C ALA A 50 9.51 14.79 0.62
N GLY A 51 8.84 13.81 1.20
CA GLY A 51 7.39 13.81 1.35
C GLY A 51 6.63 13.63 0.05
N THR A 52 7.28 13.06 -0.99
CA THR A 52 6.66 12.90 -2.32
C THR A 52 6.99 11.55 -2.95
N LEU A 53 6.03 11.04 -3.71
CA LEU A 53 6.18 9.87 -4.57
C LEU A 53 5.36 10.12 -5.83
N ASP A 54 6.01 10.14 -7.00
CA ASP A 54 5.35 10.42 -8.27
C ASP A 54 4.32 9.34 -8.62
N PRO A 55 3.00 9.67 -8.70
CA PRO A 55 1.98 8.70 -9.06
C PRO A 55 2.14 8.11 -10.46
N ALA A 56 2.79 8.83 -11.36
CA ALA A 56 3.02 8.39 -12.73
C ALA A 56 4.22 7.45 -12.85
N SER A 57 5.04 7.34 -11.82
CA SER A 57 6.17 6.40 -11.82
C SER A 57 5.71 4.96 -11.60
N LYS A 58 6.56 4.00 -11.96
CA LYS A 58 6.27 2.59 -11.72
C LYS A 58 6.10 2.29 -10.23
N SER A 59 6.97 2.83 -9.40
CA SER A 59 6.84 2.68 -7.95
C SER A 59 5.56 3.35 -7.41
N GLY A 60 5.14 4.46 -8.00
CA GLY A 60 3.88 5.12 -7.67
C GLY A 60 2.66 4.28 -8.02
N GLU A 61 2.65 3.60 -9.18
CA GLU A 61 1.59 2.66 -9.55
C GLU A 61 1.47 1.51 -8.53
N LEU A 62 2.62 0.93 -8.17
CA LEU A 62 2.64 -0.16 -7.19
C LEU A 62 2.20 0.31 -5.81
N ALA A 63 2.61 1.52 -5.42
CA ALA A 63 2.18 2.15 -4.17
C ALA A 63 0.66 2.34 -4.12
N LEU A 64 0.03 2.76 -5.23
CA LEU A 64 -1.43 2.90 -5.32
C LEU A 64 -2.15 1.57 -5.10
N LEU A 65 -1.62 0.48 -5.66
CA LEU A 65 -2.19 -0.85 -5.46
C LEU A 65 -2.07 -1.28 -3.99
N LEU A 66 -0.95 -0.99 -3.35
CA LEU A 66 -0.75 -1.29 -1.93
C LEU A 66 -1.70 -0.48 -1.04
N VAL A 67 -1.88 0.80 -1.33
CA VAL A 67 -2.84 1.66 -0.63
C VAL A 67 -4.25 1.11 -0.76
N ARG A 68 -4.64 0.71 -1.97
CA ARG A 68 -5.95 0.11 -2.23
C ARG A 68 -6.15 -1.17 -1.41
N MET A 69 -5.15 -2.03 -1.35
CA MET A 69 -5.20 -3.26 -0.55
C MET A 69 -5.36 -2.95 0.95
N ALA A 70 -4.58 -2.02 1.47
CA ALA A 70 -4.67 -1.62 2.87
C ALA A 70 -6.04 -1.05 3.23
N ARG A 71 -6.61 -0.21 2.36
CA ARG A 71 -7.96 0.33 2.56
C ARG A 71 -9.02 -0.75 2.57
N ALA A 72 -8.91 -1.72 1.67
CA ALA A 72 -9.84 -2.83 1.60
C ALA A 72 -9.79 -3.69 2.89
N LEU A 73 -8.60 -4.00 3.37
CA LEU A 73 -8.41 -4.72 4.63
C LEU A 73 -8.92 -3.93 5.83
N PHE A 74 -8.66 -2.64 5.87
CA PHE A 74 -9.15 -1.77 6.93
C PHE A 74 -10.68 -1.76 6.98
N THR A 75 -11.33 -1.60 5.82
CA THR A 75 -12.80 -1.62 5.72
C THR A 75 -13.36 -2.98 6.14
N LEU A 76 -12.75 -4.07 5.67
CA LEU A 76 -13.20 -5.42 5.96
C LEU A 76 -13.16 -5.75 7.45
N THR A 77 -12.14 -5.26 8.15
CA THR A 77 -11.88 -5.60 9.55
C THR A 77 -12.35 -4.55 10.55
N GLY A 78 -12.85 -3.41 10.07
CA GLY A 78 -13.16 -2.28 10.94
C GLY A 78 -11.92 -1.65 11.57
N GLY A 79 -10.76 -1.82 10.95
CA GLY A 79 -9.50 -1.25 11.43
C GLY A 79 -8.79 -2.09 12.48
N ASP A 80 -9.15 -3.38 12.62
CA ASP A 80 -8.51 -4.28 13.58
C ASP A 80 -7.05 -4.56 13.18
N ALA A 81 -6.12 -3.87 13.84
CA ALA A 81 -4.70 -3.94 13.53
C ALA A 81 -4.12 -5.34 13.76
N ASP A 82 -4.57 -6.04 14.80
CA ASP A 82 -4.06 -7.38 15.11
C ASP A 82 -4.49 -8.38 14.04
N TRP A 83 -5.75 -8.29 13.60
CA TRP A 83 -6.27 -9.15 12.54
C TRP A 83 -5.51 -8.90 11.23
N ILE A 84 -5.30 -7.63 10.86
CA ILE A 84 -4.60 -7.27 9.62
C ILE A 84 -3.16 -7.81 9.64
N ARG A 85 -2.44 -7.63 10.73
CA ARG A 85 -1.06 -8.13 10.87
C ARG A 85 -1.02 -9.66 10.85
N HIS A 86 -1.98 -10.31 11.50
CA HIS A 86 -2.08 -11.77 11.47
C HIS A 86 -2.29 -12.26 10.03
N PHE A 87 -3.24 -11.67 9.30
CA PHE A 87 -3.47 -11.99 7.89
C PHE A 87 -2.19 -11.83 7.06
N MET A 88 -1.49 -10.73 7.24
CA MET A 88 -0.28 -10.43 6.44
C MET A 88 0.87 -11.40 6.72
N ARG A 89 0.98 -11.94 7.91
CA ARG A 89 2.13 -12.76 8.34
C ARG A 89 1.84 -14.27 8.41
N THR A 90 0.62 -14.69 8.15
CA THR A 90 0.20 -16.09 8.28
C THR A 90 -0.06 -16.70 6.91
N PRO A 91 0.36 -17.97 6.68
CA PRO A 91 0.01 -18.67 5.44
C PRO A 91 -1.50 -18.71 5.23
N ASN A 92 -1.92 -18.45 4.00
CA ASN A 92 -3.33 -18.40 3.62
C ASN A 92 -3.55 -19.31 2.39
N ASN A 93 -4.40 -20.31 2.53
CA ASN A 93 -4.69 -21.25 1.46
C ASN A 93 -5.38 -20.57 0.27
N GLN A 94 -6.17 -19.53 0.52
CA GLN A 94 -6.90 -18.82 -0.53
C GLN A 94 -5.98 -17.97 -1.40
N THR A 95 -4.95 -17.37 -0.81
CA THR A 95 -3.96 -16.58 -1.57
C THR A 95 -2.79 -17.44 -2.06
N GLY A 96 -2.59 -18.60 -1.47
CA GLY A 96 -1.53 -19.53 -1.84
C GLY A 96 -0.18 -19.28 -1.17
N GLY A 97 -0.13 -18.48 -0.11
CA GLY A 97 1.12 -18.19 0.59
C GLY A 97 0.94 -17.21 1.75
N VAL A 98 2.05 -16.63 2.20
CA VAL A 98 2.05 -15.59 3.23
C VAL A 98 1.90 -14.24 2.51
N PRO A 99 0.81 -13.50 2.74
CA PRO A 99 0.54 -12.27 2.00
C PRO A 99 1.70 -11.27 2.00
N ALA A 100 2.35 -11.03 3.13
CA ALA A 100 3.49 -10.09 3.19
C ALA A 100 4.66 -10.51 2.30
N GLN A 101 4.85 -11.80 2.05
CA GLN A 101 5.84 -12.33 1.13
C GLN A 101 5.36 -12.29 -0.32
N GLN A 102 4.09 -12.63 -0.54
CA GLN A 102 3.49 -12.65 -1.88
C GLN A 102 3.51 -11.28 -2.55
N ILE A 103 3.23 -10.21 -1.80
CA ILE A 103 3.18 -8.85 -2.34
C ILE A 103 4.54 -8.29 -2.77
N GLN A 104 5.63 -9.04 -2.54
CA GLN A 104 6.97 -8.66 -3.01
C GLN A 104 7.14 -8.80 -4.53
N THR A 105 6.23 -9.49 -5.19
CA THR A 105 6.16 -9.56 -6.66
C THR A 105 4.87 -8.92 -7.14
N ILE A 106 4.87 -8.43 -8.39
CA ILE A 106 3.68 -7.82 -9.00
C ILE A 106 2.55 -8.85 -9.06
N GLN A 107 2.85 -10.07 -9.47
CA GLN A 107 1.86 -11.14 -9.57
C GLN A 107 1.26 -11.46 -8.20
N GLY A 108 2.08 -11.58 -7.17
CA GLY A 108 1.62 -11.86 -5.81
C GLY A 108 0.80 -10.70 -5.24
N LEU A 109 1.23 -9.47 -5.49
CA LEU A 109 0.46 -8.28 -5.08
C LEU A 109 -0.95 -8.30 -5.67
N MET A 110 -1.06 -8.61 -6.98
CA MET A 110 -2.37 -8.69 -7.64
C MET A 110 -3.20 -9.85 -7.10
N THR A 111 -2.59 -10.99 -6.79
CA THR A 111 -3.28 -12.13 -6.21
C THR A 111 -3.91 -11.78 -4.86
N VAL A 112 -3.14 -11.17 -3.96
CA VAL A 112 -3.63 -10.78 -2.63
C VAL A 112 -4.69 -9.69 -2.74
N LEU A 113 -4.45 -8.67 -3.59
CA LEU A 113 -5.40 -7.58 -3.80
C LEU A 113 -6.75 -8.09 -4.29
N ARG A 114 -6.75 -8.98 -5.29
CA ARG A 114 -7.98 -9.57 -5.84
C ARG A 114 -8.73 -10.39 -4.80
N PHE A 115 -8.01 -11.13 -3.98
CA PHE A 115 -8.61 -11.89 -2.88
C PHE A 115 -9.32 -10.96 -1.89
N VAL A 116 -8.64 -9.92 -1.44
CA VAL A 116 -9.18 -8.95 -0.48
C VAL A 116 -10.38 -8.20 -1.07
N ASP A 117 -10.28 -7.76 -2.33
CA ASP A 117 -11.38 -7.09 -3.03
C ASP A 117 -12.61 -8.00 -3.15
N ALA A 118 -12.39 -9.29 -3.43
CA ALA A 118 -13.49 -10.24 -3.57
C ALA A 118 -14.21 -10.46 -2.24
N ILE A 119 -13.48 -10.57 -1.15
CA ILE A 119 -14.09 -10.73 0.19
C ILE A 119 -14.85 -9.47 0.57
N ARG A 120 -14.25 -8.30 0.38
CA ARG A 120 -14.90 -7.02 0.68
C ARG A 120 -16.18 -6.83 -0.13
N GLY A 121 -16.18 -7.24 -1.39
CA GLY A 121 -17.35 -7.12 -2.27
C GLY A 121 -18.52 -8.01 -1.90
N LYS A 122 -18.31 -9.03 -1.06
CA LYS A 122 -19.35 -9.94 -0.57
C LYS A 122 -20.01 -9.49 0.73
N VAL A 123 -19.50 -8.43 1.33
CA VAL A 123 -19.99 -7.94 2.63
C VAL A 123 -21.00 -6.76 2.46
#